data_24ce0d1584b85b53d3fecc9f4c8b803b
#
_entry.id   24ce0d1584b85b53d3fecc9f4c8b803b
#
_cell.length_a   1.000
_cell.length_b   1.000
_cell.length_c   1.000
_cell.angle_alpha   90.00
_cell.angle_beta   90.00
_cell.angle_gamma   90.00
#
_symmetry.space_group_name_H-M   'P 1'
#
loop_
_entity.id
_entity.type
_entity.pdbx_description
1 polymer ?
#
loop_
_entity_poly.entity_id
_entity_poly.type
_entity_poly.pdbx_seq_one_letter_code
_entity_poly.pdbx_strand_id
1 'polypeptide(L)'
;MNLTRILAFKLTLLMAFVMGRVTAQTVSLRTNLLYDATLTPNIGAEVQIDSTWSAGINFGFNAWDIDKQKNKKWRHFLIAPNVRHYFGQKRDTLNHYTFEDGRLVSVRHDSVAIYNSGHYVELDAIYSHYNVGNVKFPFGMYKSVRDRRLQGDLLALGAKYGYSWILARDWRIEAEAGVAVGYAWFKEYDCDHCGTFYGKDCRIFLLPQLGINVVYIIN
;
A
#
# COMPACT_ATOMS: atom_id res chain seq x y z
N MET A 1 -3.20 -27.09 26.04
CA MET A 1 -3.18 -26.72 24.61
C MET A 1 -2.40 -25.41 24.49
N ASN A 2 -1.27 -25.40 23.78
CA ASN A 2 -0.33 -24.26 23.77
C ASN A 2 -0.99 -23.03 23.09
N LEU A 3 -0.79 -21.86 23.67
CA LEU A 3 -1.33 -20.57 23.20
C LEU A 3 -1.07 -20.35 21.69
N THR A 4 0.09 -20.75 21.21
CA THR A 4 0.46 -20.71 19.78
C THR A 4 -0.47 -21.54 18.88
N ARG A 5 -0.89 -22.72 19.34
CA ARG A 5 -1.86 -23.59 18.58
C ARG A 5 -3.25 -22.99 18.56
N ILE A 6 -3.70 -22.36 19.66
CA ILE A 6 -4.98 -21.67 19.72
C ILE A 6 -4.98 -20.46 18.79
N LEU A 7 -3.89 -19.68 18.79
CA LEU A 7 -3.73 -18.51 17.90
C LEU A 7 -3.69 -18.92 16.43
N ALA A 8 -2.93 -19.96 16.10
CA ALA A 8 -2.86 -20.51 14.75
C ALA A 8 -4.23 -21.02 14.28
N PHE A 9 -4.97 -21.75 15.13
CA PHE A 9 -6.30 -22.25 14.82
C PHE A 9 -7.32 -21.12 14.58
N LYS A 10 -7.29 -20.07 15.43
CA LYS A 10 -8.13 -18.86 15.25
C LYS A 10 -7.80 -18.12 13.97
N LEU A 11 -6.51 -17.99 13.64
CA LEU A 11 -6.05 -17.34 12.41
C LEU A 11 -6.47 -18.13 11.17
N THR A 12 -6.35 -19.47 11.20
CA THR A 12 -6.79 -20.36 10.12
C THR A 12 -8.32 -20.32 9.95
N LEU A 13 -9.06 -20.29 11.06
CA LEU A 13 -10.52 -20.18 11.02
C LEU A 13 -10.96 -18.81 10.47
N LEU A 14 -10.27 -17.73 10.83
CA LEU A 14 -10.50 -16.38 10.30
C LEU A 14 -10.20 -16.34 8.79
N MET A 15 -9.07 -16.91 8.35
CA MET A 15 -8.73 -17.03 6.92
C MET A 15 -9.77 -17.88 6.16
N ALA A 16 -10.21 -19.00 6.71
CA ALA A 16 -11.24 -19.84 6.10
C ALA A 16 -12.60 -19.12 5.99
N PHE A 17 -12.96 -18.30 6.98
CA PHE A 17 -14.18 -17.50 6.97
C PHE A 17 -14.13 -16.38 5.93
N VAL A 18 -12.97 -15.76 5.74
CA VAL A 18 -12.72 -14.75 4.69
C VAL A 18 -12.76 -15.39 3.31
N MET A 19 -12.21 -16.61 3.14
CA MET A 19 -12.23 -17.35 1.86
C MET A 19 -13.60 -17.92 1.51
N GLY A 20 -14.49 -18.18 2.48
CA GLY A 20 -15.79 -18.81 2.27
C GLY A 20 -16.86 -17.93 1.59
N ARG A 21 -16.55 -16.65 1.28
CA ARG A 21 -17.45 -15.74 0.55
C ARG A 21 -16.89 -15.29 -0.81
N VAL A 22 -16.01 -16.10 -1.40
CA VAL A 22 -15.42 -15.79 -2.71
C VAL A 22 -16.41 -16.11 -3.83
N THR A 23 -17.40 -15.26 -4.02
CA THR A 23 -18.11 -15.17 -5.29
C THR A 23 -17.50 -14.01 -6.07
N ALA A 24 -16.77 -14.34 -7.18
CA ALA A 24 -16.26 -13.41 -8.19
C ALA A 24 -15.69 -12.09 -7.60
N GLN A 25 -14.70 -12.19 -6.70
CA GLN A 25 -14.02 -11.01 -6.17
C GLN A 25 -13.09 -10.47 -7.23
N THR A 26 -13.27 -9.21 -7.60
CA THR A 26 -12.33 -8.49 -8.45
C THR A 26 -11.02 -8.27 -7.70
N VAL A 27 -9.91 -8.65 -8.32
CA VAL A 27 -8.56 -8.46 -7.79
C VAL A 27 -7.90 -7.35 -8.58
N SER A 28 -7.14 -6.49 -7.94
CA SER A 28 -6.29 -5.52 -8.62
C SER A 28 -4.83 -5.64 -8.19
N LEU A 29 -3.93 -5.40 -9.12
CA LEU A 29 -2.49 -5.24 -8.87
C LEU A 29 -2.12 -3.79 -9.07
N ARG A 30 -1.19 -3.28 -8.25
CA ARG A 30 -0.72 -1.89 -8.36
C ARG A 30 0.78 -1.78 -8.15
N THR A 31 1.35 -0.72 -8.72
CA THR A 31 2.71 -0.26 -8.41
C THR A 31 2.69 1.25 -8.17
N ASN A 32 3.50 1.72 -7.23
CA ASN A 32 3.65 3.14 -6.92
C ASN A 32 4.87 3.70 -7.66
N LEU A 33 4.64 4.55 -8.64
CA LEU A 33 5.68 5.13 -9.48
C LEU A 33 6.65 6.03 -8.70
N LEU A 34 6.23 6.64 -7.58
CA LEU A 34 7.13 7.44 -6.74
C LEU A 34 8.14 6.56 -6.01
N TYR A 35 7.73 5.34 -5.61
CA TYR A 35 8.65 4.36 -5.02
C TYR A 35 9.63 3.85 -6.08
N ASP A 36 9.14 3.55 -7.28
CA ASP A 36 10.00 3.12 -8.40
C ASP A 36 11.03 4.22 -8.75
N ALA A 37 10.63 5.50 -8.74
CA ALA A 37 11.54 6.64 -8.94
C ALA A 37 12.62 6.76 -7.85
N THR A 38 12.37 6.24 -6.64
CA THR A 38 13.36 6.14 -5.55
C THR A 38 14.13 4.82 -5.57
N LEU A 39 14.12 4.09 -6.68
CA LEU A 39 14.74 2.78 -6.84
C LEU A 39 14.20 1.74 -5.85
N THR A 40 12.93 1.84 -5.49
CA THR A 40 12.24 0.89 -4.63
C THR A 40 11.15 0.17 -5.42
N PRO A 41 11.48 -0.92 -6.15
CA PRO A 41 10.48 -1.77 -6.75
C PRO A 41 9.41 -2.15 -5.74
N ASN A 42 8.17 -2.05 -6.16
CA ASN A 42 7.04 -2.31 -5.29
C ASN A 42 5.89 -2.96 -6.04
N ILE A 43 5.11 -3.70 -5.32
CA ILE A 43 3.88 -4.30 -5.84
C ILE A 43 2.83 -4.33 -4.73
N GLY A 44 1.61 -4.02 -5.08
CA GLY A 44 0.45 -4.17 -4.22
C GLY A 44 -0.59 -5.08 -4.87
N ALA A 45 -1.29 -5.80 -4.04
CA ALA A 45 -2.48 -6.56 -4.44
C ALA A 45 -3.66 -6.13 -3.57
N GLU A 46 -4.83 -6.01 -4.16
CA GLU A 46 -6.05 -5.57 -3.50
C GLU A 46 -7.22 -6.44 -3.98
N VAL A 47 -8.08 -6.79 -3.06
CA VAL A 47 -9.28 -7.60 -3.29
C VAL A 47 -10.50 -6.79 -2.90
N GLN A 48 -11.47 -6.73 -3.79
CA GLN A 48 -12.76 -6.11 -3.52
C GLN A 48 -13.55 -6.97 -2.51
N ILE A 49 -14.01 -6.37 -1.41
CA ILE A 49 -14.84 -7.03 -0.39
C ILE A 49 -16.32 -6.83 -0.73
N ASP A 50 -16.67 -5.59 -1.04
CA ASP A 50 -18.02 -5.22 -1.51
C ASP A 50 -17.95 -4.05 -2.50
N SER A 51 -19.07 -3.40 -2.82
CA SER A 51 -19.11 -2.29 -3.78
C SER A 51 -18.27 -1.09 -3.38
N THR A 52 -17.96 -0.91 -2.09
CA THR A 52 -17.29 0.27 -1.54
C THR A 52 -16.02 -0.05 -0.76
N TRP A 53 -15.84 -1.28 -0.30
CA TRP A 53 -14.71 -1.70 0.52
C TRP A 53 -13.78 -2.64 -0.21
N SER A 54 -12.50 -2.46 0.01
CA SER A 54 -11.45 -3.38 -0.40
C SER A 54 -10.41 -3.55 0.69
N ALA A 55 -9.68 -4.65 0.62
CA ALA A 55 -8.51 -4.91 1.45
C ALA A 55 -7.33 -5.30 0.57
N GLY A 56 -6.14 -4.87 0.97
CA GLY A 56 -4.94 -5.10 0.18
C GLY A 56 -3.68 -5.20 1.02
N ILE A 57 -2.60 -5.44 0.32
CA ILE A 57 -1.26 -5.46 0.88
C ILE A 57 -0.29 -4.87 -0.13
N ASN A 58 0.58 -3.99 0.33
CA ASN A 58 1.67 -3.43 -0.47
C ASN A 58 2.99 -3.98 0.02
N PHE A 59 3.89 -4.24 -0.90
CA PHE A 59 5.23 -4.73 -0.67
C PHE A 59 6.22 -3.84 -1.42
N GLY A 60 7.30 -3.43 -0.76
CA GLY A 60 8.39 -2.67 -1.37
C GLY A 60 9.74 -3.16 -0.90
N PHE A 61 10.71 -3.14 -1.78
CA PHE A 61 12.04 -3.66 -1.48
C PHE A 61 13.14 -2.86 -2.16
N ASN A 62 14.15 -2.48 -1.40
CA ASN A 62 15.37 -1.88 -1.91
C ASN A 62 16.59 -2.50 -1.23
N ALA A 63 17.41 -3.23 -1.98
CA ALA A 63 18.59 -3.92 -1.47
C ALA A 63 19.90 -3.21 -1.78
N TRP A 64 19.87 -2.12 -2.55
CA TRP A 64 21.08 -1.47 -3.07
C TRP A 64 21.38 -0.13 -2.41
N ASP A 65 22.60 0.33 -2.61
CA ASP A 65 23.05 1.64 -2.15
C ASP A 65 22.88 2.67 -3.28
N ILE A 66 22.45 3.88 -2.96
CA ILE A 66 22.36 5.00 -3.93
C ILE A 66 23.76 5.36 -4.45
N ASP A 67 24.74 5.42 -3.55
CA ASP A 67 26.13 5.77 -3.88
C ASP A 67 27.06 4.98 -2.96
N LYS A 68 27.77 4.01 -3.53
CA LYS A 68 28.72 3.17 -2.78
C LYS A 68 29.95 3.94 -2.33
N GLN A 69 30.43 4.92 -3.13
CA GLN A 69 31.65 5.68 -2.79
C GLN A 69 31.39 6.60 -1.59
N LYS A 70 30.21 7.23 -1.55
CA LYS A 70 29.78 8.13 -0.46
C LYS A 70 29.03 7.41 0.65
N ASN A 71 28.99 6.07 0.62
CA ASN A 71 28.25 5.23 1.57
C ASN A 71 26.80 5.69 1.80
N LYS A 72 26.12 6.14 0.72
CA LYS A 72 24.72 6.52 0.77
C LYS A 72 23.87 5.25 0.70
N LYS A 73 23.22 4.94 1.82
CA LYS A 73 22.37 3.74 1.96
C LYS A 73 20.91 4.11 1.99
N TRP A 74 20.14 3.39 1.16
CA TRP A 74 18.68 3.50 1.10
C TRP A 74 18.06 2.11 1.05
N ARG A 75 18.56 1.21 1.90
CA ARG A 75 18.11 -0.18 1.92
C ARG A 75 16.93 -0.32 2.84
N HIS A 76 15.86 -0.87 2.35
CA HIS A 76 14.68 -1.16 3.17
C HIS A 76 13.83 -2.26 2.54
N PHE A 77 13.06 -2.86 3.38
CA PHE A 77 11.97 -3.75 3.08
C PHE A 77 10.73 -3.16 3.73
N LEU A 78 9.62 -3.18 3.04
CA LEU A 78 8.37 -2.63 3.50
C LEU A 78 7.23 -3.60 3.18
N ILE A 79 6.35 -3.81 4.16
CA ILE A 79 5.07 -4.48 4.01
C ILE A 79 3.98 -3.62 4.64
N ALA A 80 2.87 -3.41 3.91
CA ALA A 80 1.80 -2.53 4.35
C ALA A 80 0.43 -3.11 3.98
N PRO A 81 -0.18 -3.94 4.86
CA PRO A 81 -1.59 -4.26 4.75
C PRO A 81 -2.44 -3.00 4.88
N ASN A 82 -3.53 -2.94 4.13
CA ASN A 82 -4.39 -1.78 4.08
C ASN A 82 -5.85 -2.17 3.85
N VAL A 83 -6.74 -1.25 4.18
CA VAL A 83 -8.16 -1.29 3.84
C VAL A 83 -8.54 0.04 3.22
N ARG A 84 -9.41 0.00 2.22
CA ARG A 84 -9.91 1.19 1.51
C ARG A 84 -11.41 1.24 1.55
N HIS A 85 -11.90 2.45 1.65
CA HIS A 85 -13.30 2.76 1.47
C HIS A 85 -13.47 3.75 0.31
N TYR A 86 -14.17 3.32 -0.73
CA TYR A 86 -14.44 4.12 -1.92
C TYR A 86 -15.77 4.86 -1.79
N PHE A 87 -15.81 6.10 -2.27
CA PHE A 87 -17.01 6.92 -2.33
C PHE A 87 -16.99 7.81 -3.58
N GLY A 88 -18.18 8.23 -4.04
CA GLY A 88 -18.28 8.98 -5.29
C GLY A 88 -17.80 8.19 -6.51
N GLN A 89 -17.94 6.86 -6.48
CA GLN A 89 -17.56 6.00 -7.58
C GLN A 89 -18.31 6.35 -8.86
N LYS A 90 -17.64 6.21 -10.00
CA LYS A 90 -18.31 6.23 -11.31
C LYS A 90 -19.26 5.04 -11.42
N ARG A 91 -20.34 5.24 -12.15
CA ARG A 91 -21.36 4.21 -12.35
C ARG A 91 -21.48 3.89 -13.82
N ASP A 92 -21.73 2.63 -14.11
CA ASP A 92 -22.08 2.15 -15.44
C ASP A 92 -23.55 1.72 -15.46
N THR A 93 -24.14 1.73 -16.63
CA THR A 93 -25.54 1.34 -16.82
C THR A 93 -25.59 -0.05 -17.45
N LEU A 94 -26.06 -1.02 -16.66
CA LEU A 94 -26.37 -2.35 -17.16
C LEU A 94 -27.79 -2.37 -17.68
N ASN A 95 -27.93 -2.63 -18.99
CA ASN A 95 -29.21 -2.78 -19.63
C ASN A 95 -29.60 -4.25 -19.66
N HIS A 96 -30.71 -4.60 -19.02
CA HIS A 96 -31.32 -5.90 -19.11
C HIS A 96 -32.33 -5.91 -20.25
N TYR A 97 -32.23 -6.88 -21.14
CA TYR A 97 -33.11 -7.05 -22.29
C TYR A 97 -33.93 -8.32 -22.14
N THR A 98 -35.20 -8.23 -22.47
CA THR A 98 -36.10 -9.39 -22.59
C THR A 98 -36.59 -9.50 -24.03
N PHE A 99 -36.86 -10.73 -24.47
CA PHE A 99 -37.44 -10.99 -25.78
C PHE A 99 -38.97 -10.96 -25.63
N GLU A 100 -39.61 -9.95 -26.24
CA GLU A 100 -41.06 -9.85 -26.35
C GLU A 100 -41.43 -9.72 -27.85
N ASP A 101 -42.38 -10.51 -28.32
CA ASP A 101 -42.90 -10.50 -29.71
C ASP A 101 -41.78 -10.56 -30.78
N GLY A 102 -40.74 -11.34 -30.54
CA GLY A 102 -39.61 -11.47 -31.49
C GLY A 102 -38.68 -10.28 -31.54
N ARG A 103 -38.81 -9.33 -30.60
CA ARG A 103 -37.95 -8.14 -30.50
C ARG A 103 -37.26 -8.08 -29.12
N LEU A 104 -36.01 -7.59 -29.10
CA LEU A 104 -35.27 -7.27 -27.90
C LEU A 104 -35.82 -5.94 -27.32
N VAL A 105 -36.45 -6.02 -26.15
CA VAL A 105 -36.94 -4.85 -25.41
C VAL A 105 -36.11 -4.65 -24.15
N SER A 106 -35.65 -3.44 -23.90
CA SER A 106 -34.96 -3.11 -22.65
C SER A 106 -35.99 -2.97 -21.54
N VAL A 107 -35.88 -3.86 -20.54
CA VAL A 107 -36.87 -3.96 -19.45
C VAL A 107 -36.37 -3.27 -18.17
N ARG A 108 -35.06 -3.19 -17.99
CA ARG A 108 -34.47 -2.68 -16.75
C ARG A 108 -33.10 -2.03 -16.99
N HIS A 109 -32.89 -0.89 -16.35
CA HIS A 109 -31.60 -0.19 -16.29
C HIS A 109 -31.09 -0.22 -14.86
N ASP A 110 -30.04 -1.00 -14.59
CA ASP A 110 -29.39 -1.03 -13.30
C ASP A 110 -28.12 -0.18 -13.35
N SER A 111 -27.92 0.68 -12.35
CA SER A 111 -26.71 1.48 -12.20
C SER A 111 -25.75 0.80 -11.23
N VAL A 112 -24.62 0.33 -11.73
CA VAL A 112 -23.61 -0.42 -10.97
C VAL A 112 -22.38 0.46 -10.75
N ALA A 113 -21.87 0.50 -9.52
CA ALA A 113 -20.62 1.18 -9.21
C ALA A 113 -19.43 0.49 -9.87
N ILE A 114 -18.58 1.27 -10.53
CA ILE A 114 -17.34 0.76 -11.13
C ILE A 114 -16.31 0.61 -10.04
N TYR A 115 -15.80 -0.61 -9.84
CA TYR A 115 -14.76 -0.91 -8.87
C TYR A 115 -13.50 -0.08 -9.13
N ASN A 116 -12.84 0.31 -8.04
CA ASN A 116 -11.60 1.08 -8.04
C ASN A 116 -11.73 2.34 -8.90
N SER A 117 -12.72 3.18 -8.59
CA SER A 117 -12.92 4.46 -9.25
C SER A 117 -13.43 5.52 -8.26
N GLY A 118 -13.11 6.79 -8.53
CA GLY A 118 -13.54 7.90 -7.70
C GLY A 118 -12.66 8.13 -6.47
N HIS A 119 -13.22 8.72 -5.45
CA HIS A 119 -12.52 9.05 -4.21
C HIS A 119 -12.39 7.84 -3.29
N TYR A 120 -11.32 7.78 -2.53
CA TYR A 120 -11.17 6.79 -1.45
C TYR A 120 -10.39 7.32 -0.27
N VAL A 121 -10.63 6.73 0.89
CA VAL A 121 -9.76 6.79 2.06
C VAL A 121 -9.14 5.43 2.28
N GLU A 122 -7.86 5.41 2.65
CA GLU A 122 -7.11 4.20 2.97
C GLU A 122 -6.56 4.31 4.39
N LEU A 123 -6.69 3.22 5.14
CA LEU A 123 -5.97 3.01 6.39
C LEU A 123 -4.95 1.91 6.17
N ASP A 124 -3.72 2.14 6.59
CA ASP A 124 -2.64 1.18 6.45
C ASP A 124 -1.86 0.97 7.76
N ALA A 125 -1.30 -0.22 7.90
CA ALA A 125 -0.31 -0.54 8.92
C ALA A 125 1.00 -0.88 8.20
N ILE A 126 2.08 -0.18 8.52
CA ILE A 126 3.35 -0.30 7.83
C ILE A 126 4.35 -0.97 8.77
N TYR A 127 4.97 -2.05 8.32
CA TYR A 127 6.20 -2.57 8.90
C TYR A 127 7.35 -2.38 7.91
N SER A 128 8.47 -1.87 8.37
CA SER A 128 9.67 -1.71 7.55
C SER A 128 10.91 -2.06 8.34
N HIS A 129 11.78 -2.88 7.74
CA HIS A 129 13.17 -3.03 8.18
C HIS A 129 14.05 -2.17 7.28
N TYR A 130 14.90 -1.33 7.86
CA TYR A 130 15.65 -0.35 7.09
C TYR A 130 17.12 -0.20 7.54
N ASN A 131 17.94 0.19 6.59
CA ASN A 131 19.32 0.62 6.79
C ASN A 131 19.56 1.84 5.89
N VAL A 132 19.41 3.02 6.47
CA VAL A 132 19.38 4.28 5.75
C VAL A 132 20.41 5.23 6.36
N GLY A 133 21.21 5.88 5.53
CA GLY A 133 22.23 6.84 5.99
C GLY A 133 22.81 7.69 4.88
N ASN A 134 23.33 8.86 5.25
CA ASN A 134 23.89 9.86 4.35
C ASN A 134 22.90 10.31 3.27
N VAL A 135 21.61 10.39 3.59
CA VAL A 135 20.54 10.79 2.67
C VAL A 135 19.97 12.13 3.11
N LYS A 136 19.88 13.08 2.17
CA LYS A 136 19.25 14.38 2.40
C LYS A 136 17.80 14.32 1.97
N PHE A 137 16.89 14.55 2.90
CA PHE A 137 15.47 14.69 2.60
C PHE A 137 15.09 16.13 2.24
N PRO A 138 14.07 16.34 1.41
CA PRO A 138 13.51 17.65 1.14
C PRO A 138 13.12 18.38 2.43
N PHE A 139 13.15 19.71 2.40
CA PHE A 139 12.75 20.59 3.52
C PHE A 139 13.49 20.33 4.84
N GLY A 140 14.65 19.66 4.81
CA GLY A 140 15.44 19.37 6.01
C GLY A 140 14.80 18.37 6.99
N MET A 141 13.83 17.59 6.53
CA MET A 141 13.24 16.50 7.32
C MET A 141 14.29 15.43 7.64
N TYR A 142 14.16 14.77 8.79
CA TYR A 142 14.99 13.63 9.21
C TYR A 142 16.51 13.93 9.18
N LYS A 143 16.94 15.05 9.76
CA LYS A 143 18.37 15.46 9.81
C LYS A 143 19.30 14.36 10.33
N SER A 144 18.83 13.53 11.27
CA SER A 144 19.60 12.40 11.80
C SER A 144 20.02 11.39 10.73
N VAL A 145 19.21 11.18 9.69
CA VAL A 145 19.53 10.26 8.57
C VAL A 145 20.59 10.83 7.62
N ARG A 146 20.75 12.15 7.60
CA ARG A 146 21.81 12.82 6.84
C ARG A 146 23.19 12.61 7.47
N ASP A 147 23.24 12.75 8.80
CA ASP A 147 24.49 12.84 9.52
C ASP A 147 24.89 11.49 10.15
N ARG A 148 23.95 10.56 10.22
CA ARG A 148 24.13 9.20 10.78
C ARG A 148 23.44 8.14 9.95
N ARG A 149 23.94 6.91 10.06
CA ARG A 149 23.31 5.72 9.48
C ARG A 149 22.42 5.08 10.54
N LEU A 150 21.14 4.96 10.24
CA LEU A 150 20.14 4.32 11.08
C LEU A 150 19.82 2.92 10.53
N GLN A 151 19.93 1.91 11.36
CA GLN A 151 19.57 0.54 11.02
C GLN A 151 18.62 0.00 12.07
N GLY A 152 17.42 -0.38 11.66
CA GLY A 152 16.40 -0.85 12.60
C GLY A 152 15.08 -1.19 11.92
N ASP A 153 14.04 -1.14 12.73
CA ASP A 153 12.69 -1.48 12.33
C ASP A 153 11.74 -0.32 12.63
N LEU A 154 10.69 -0.23 11.85
CA LEU A 154 9.63 0.75 11.97
C LEU A 154 8.29 0.04 11.92
N LEU A 155 7.41 0.39 12.84
CA LEU A 155 5.99 0.07 12.81
C LEU A 155 5.20 1.37 12.77
N ALA A 156 4.28 1.53 11.81
CA ALA A 156 3.50 2.74 11.66
C ALA A 156 2.04 2.44 11.32
N LEU A 157 1.16 3.37 11.67
CA LEU A 157 -0.23 3.40 11.26
C LEU A 157 -0.47 4.67 10.47
N GLY A 158 -1.10 4.55 9.31
CA GLY A 158 -1.31 5.64 8.38
C GLY A 158 -2.74 5.77 7.92
N ALA A 159 -3.03 6.97 7.45
CA ALA A 159 -4.27 7.30 6.77
C ALA A 159 -3.96 8.12 5.51
N LYS A 160 -4.56 7.74 4.39
CA LYS A 160 -4.40 8.41 3.10
C LYS A 160 -5.78 8.72 2.50
N TYR A 161 -5.81 9.78 1.74
CA TYR A 161 -6.90 10.10 0.84
C TYR A 161 -6.39 10.06 -0.59
N GLY A 162 -7.18 9.51 -1.48
CA GLY A 162 -6.81 9.39 -2.88
C GLY A 162 -8.00 9.48 -3.83
N TYR A 163 -7.65 9.57 -5.10
CA TYR A 163 -8.60 9.52 -6.20
C TYR A 163 -8.10 8.56 -7.28
N SER A 164 -9.00 7.73 -7.79
CA SER A 164 -8.74 6.75 -8.85
C SER A 164 -9.46 7.14 -10.14
N TRP A 165 -8.67 7.39 -11.20
CA TRP A 165 -9.15 7.69 -12.54
C TRP A 165 -9.19 6.42 -13.39
N ILE A 166 -10.28 6.25 -14.14
CA ILE A 166 -10.41 5.19 -15.12
C ILE A 166 -9.64 5.60 -16.38
N LEU A 167 -8.58 4.88 -16.74
CA LEU A 167 -7.85 5.07 -18.00
C LEU A 167 -8.41 4.19 -19.12
N ALA A 168 -8.67 2.92 -18.81
CA ALA A 168 -9.23 1.93 -19.72
C ALA A 168 -10.08 0.93 -18.92
N ARG A 169 -10.63 -0.08 -19.59
CA ARG A 169 -11.47 -1.11 -18.94
C ARG A 169 -10.80 -1.67 -17.70
N ASP A 170 -9.54 -2.09 -17.79
CA ASP A 170 -8.83 -2.80 -16.73
C ASP A 170 -7.71 -1.95 -16.11
N TRP A 171 -7.51 -0.71 -16.56
CA TRP A 171 -6.44 0.16 -16.10
C TRP A 171 -6.95 1.38 -15.36
N ARG A 172 -6.31 1.67 -14.23
CA ARG A 172 -6.54 2.90 -13.43
C ARG A 172 -5.21 3.59 -13.17
N ILE A 173 -5.29 4.89 -12.95
CA ILE A 173 -4.23 5.67 -12.33
C ILE A 173 -4.78 6.29 -11.06
N GLU A 174 -3.97 6.29 -10.00
CA GLU A 174 -4.37 6.83 -8.71
C GLU A 174 -3.36 7.87 -8.26
N ALA A 175 -3.86 8.93 -7.61
CA ALA A 175 -3.03 9.82 -6.81
C ALA A 175 -3.52 9.78 -5.38
N GLU A 176 -2.59 9.67 -4.44
CA GLU A 176 -2.89 9.60 -3.01
C GLU A 176 -1.91 10.43 -2.19
N ALA A 177 -2.40 10.97 -1.09
CA ALA A 177 -1.62 11.69 -0.12
C ALA A 177 -2.14 11.39 1.28
N GLY A 178 -1.23 11.35 2.25
CA GLY A 178 -1.57 11.05 3.63
C GLY A 178 -0.40 11.17 4.57
N VAL A 179 -0.60 10.68 5.77
CA VAL A 179 0.39 10.68 6.83
C VAL A 179 0.29 9.40 7.65
N ALA A 180 1.42 8.92 8.13
CA ALA A 180 1.49 7.85 9.09
C ALA A 180 2.26 8.31 10.34
N VAL A 181 1.87 7.78 11.49
CA VAL A 181 2.61 7.90 12.74
C VAL A 181 3.29 6.59 13.01
N GLY A 182 4.62 6.61 13.09
CA GLY A 182 5.45 5.44 13.25
C GLY A 182 6.32 5.49 14.49
N TYR A 183 6.52 4.32 15.08
CA TYR A 183 7.50 4.08 16.12
C TYR A 183 8.65 3.27 15.52
N ALA A 184 9.85 3.84 15.57
CA ALA A 184 11.05 3.20 15.06
C ALA A 184 12.02 2.90 16.21
N TRP A 185 12.63 1.71 16.19
CA TRP A 185 13.72 1.32 17.07
C TRP A 185 14.92 0.94 16.22
N PHE A 186 16.05 1.56 16.50
CA PHE A 186 17.20 1.49 15.63
C PHE A 186 18.53 1.58 16.37
N LYS A 187 19.57 1.18 15.66
CA LYS A 187 20.97 1.39 16.01
C LYS A 187 21.52 2.55 15.18
N GLU A 188 22.27 3.42 15.82
CA GLU A 188 22.94 4.54 15.17
C GLU A 188 24.42 4.21 14.93
N TYR A 189 24.86 4.49 13.71
CA TYR A 189 26.26 4.33 13.30
C TYR A 189 26.75 5.59 12.60
N ASP A 190 28.07 5.76 12.51
CA ASP A 190 28.66 6.76 11.61
C ASP A 190 28.35 6.42 10.13
N CYS A 191 28.39 7.44 9.28
CA CYS A 191 28.20 7.28 7.84
C CYS A 191 29.43 6.69 7.12
N ASP A 192 30.55 6.53 7.78
CA ASP A 192 31.75 5.89 7.23
C ASP A 192 31.53 4.41 6.91
N HIS A 193 32.36 3.83 6.03
CA HIS A 193 32.19 2.46 5.56
C HIS A 193 32.17 1.42 6.68
N CYS A 194 33.00 1.59 7.69
CA CYS A 194 33.07 0.73 8.88
C CYS A 194 32.37 1.34 10.10
N GLY A 195 31.53 2.32 9.91
CA GLY A 195 30.83 3.16 10.84
C GLY A 195 30.87 2.81 12.32
N THR A 196 31.40 3.70 13.15
CA THR A 196 31.41 3.53 14.60
C THR A 196 29.98 3.42 15.14
N PHE A 197 29.74 2.46 16.00
CA PHE A 197 28.46 2.31 16.69
C PHE A 197 28.33 3.37 17.78
N TYR A 198 27.27 4.16 17.74
CA TYR A 198 26.99 5.20 18.74
C TYR A 198 26.04 4.72 19.84
N GLY A 199 25.04 3.95 19.50
CA GLY A 199 24.05 3.50 20.46
C GLY A 199 22.80 2.94 19.82
N LYS A 200 21.83 2.66 20.70
CA LYS A 200 20.46 2.26 20.32
C LYS A 200 19.51 3.37 20.76
N ASP A 201 18.55 3.69 19.92
CA ASP A 201 17.52 4.69 20.23
C ASP A 201 16.17 4.24 19.66
N CYS A 202 15.11 4.88 20.14
CA CYS A 202 13.77 4.71 19.61
C CYS A 202 13.10 6.08 19.51
N ARG A 203 12.35 6.29 18.43
CA ARG A 203 11.67 7.57 18.20
C ARG A 203 10.34 7.39 17.50
N ILE A 204 9.45 8.33 17.76
CA ILE A 204 8.22 8.49 16.99
C ILE A 204 8.53 9.39 15.80
N PHE A 205 8.09 8.96 14.62
CA PHE A 205 8.21 9.72 13.37
C PHE A 205 6.83 9.98 12.78
N LEU A 206 6.69 11.17 12.21
CA LEU A 206 5.59 11.47 11.30
C LEU A 206 6.09 11.22 9.88
N LEU A 207 5.43 10.33 9.15
CA LEU A 207 5.82 9.90 7.81
C LEU A 207 4.81 10.44 6.80
N PRO A 208 5.17 11.41 5.96
CA PRO A 208 4.33 11.79 4.83
C PRO A 208 4.23 10.62 3.86
N GLN A 209 3.02 10.33 3.42
CA GLN A 209 2.73 9.30 2.42
C GLN A 209 2.25 9.98 1.15
N LEU A 210 2.90 9.67 0.03
CA LEU A 210 2.53 10.16 -1.30
C LEU A 210 2.57 8.98 -2.27
N GLY A 211 1.62 8.93 -3.18
CA GLY A 211 1.55 7.89 -4.19
C GLY A 211 0.99 8.38 -5.51
N ILE A 212 1.60 7.91 -6.60
CA ILE A 212 1.02 7.88 -7.93
C ILE A 212 1.06 6.41 -8.34
N ASN A 213 -0.10 5.76 -8.36
CA ASN A 213 -0.18 4.33 -8.60
C ASN A 213 -0.72 4.04 -9.99
N VAL A 214 -0.14 3.05 -10.66
CA VAL A 214 -0.74 2.40 -11.81
C VAL A 214 -1.37 1.11 -11.31
N VAL A 215 -2.64 0.90 -11.66
CA VAL A 215 -3.45 -0.23 -11.19
C VAL A 215 -3.98 -1.00 -12.37
N TYR A 216 -3.83 -2.31 -12.32
CA TYR A 216 -4.40 -3.26 -13.26
C TYR A 216 -5.45 -4.14 -12.56
N ILE A 217 -6.66 -4.20 -13.10
CA ILE A 217 -7.78 -4.98 -12.58
C ILE A 217 -7.82 -6.33 -13.29
N ILE A 218 -7.86 -7.37 -12.50
CA ILE A 218 -8.00 -8.77 -12.96
C ILE A 218 -9.46 -9.16 -12.71
N ASN A 219 -10.20 -9.40 -13.78
CA ASN A 219 -11.60 -9.83 -13.77
C ASN A 219 -11.71 -11.33 -14.03
#